data_4b85cd9050c415ab1e8e40f9d7cc1e6d
#
_entry.id   4b85cd9050c415ab1e8e40f9d7cc1e6d
#
_cell.length_a   1.000
_cell.length_b   1.000
_cell.length_c   1.000
_cell.angle_alpha   90.00
_cell.angle_beta   90.00
_cell.angle_gamma   90.00
#
_symmetry.space_group_name_H-M   'P 1'
#
loop_
_entity.id
_entity.type
_entity.pdbx_description
1 polymer ?
#
loop_
_entity_poly.entity_id
_entity_poly.type
_entity_poly.pdbx_seq_one_letter_code
_entity_poly.pdbx_strand_id
1 'polypeptide(L)'
;MGDPKGFLKIGRKPVPKRSVEERVRDYRYVYKPWPEEELRGQASRCMDCGVPFCNTGCPLGNLIPDWNDLVYREHWREAIDRLHATNNFPEFTGMLCPAPCEAACVLSINDSPVTIKEIELSIINRAFEEGWVTPKPPPPEIRTGKRIAVVGSGPAGLAAAQQLNWAGHSVVVFEKDDKIGGLLRYGIPDYKIEKWVVDRRVALMEEEGIEFRTNAHVGENPTTEELRRGFDAIIVAVGALQGRDLPVPGRELEGIHLAMEYLVQQNRRVAGLPVEGEPITARGKNVVILGGGDTSADCLGNAHREGAASVRVLTHGPKPPESPDPLEWPDWPFILRTYPAHEEGGERGWSVAVTGFSGANGRVERMHAVRTRRENGRTEPIPDTDFEIEADLVLLAIGFTGPVRDRFLADLGVEYGRKGGIVTEEGFATKVPGVFAAGDARRGADLIVTAIAEGRKAARQADQYLMGRSLLPG
;
A
#
# COMPACT_ATOMS: atom_id res chain seq x y z
N MET A 1 -12.01 -27.44 -9.22
CA MET A 1 -11.94 -26.96 -10.62
C MET A 1 -13.22 -26.22 -10.95
N GLY A 2 -13.14 -24.92 -11.32
CA GLY A 2 -14.26 -24.14 -11.76
C GLY A 2 -15.03 -24.80 -12.93
N ASP A 3 -15.78 -24.06 -13.72
CA ASP A 3 -16.31 -24.61 -14.98
C ASP A 3 -15.13 -24.78 -15.96
N PRO A 4 -14.79 -25.98 -16.43
CA PRO A 4 -13.67 -26.22 -17.37
C PRO A 4 -13.71 -25.37 -18.64
N LYS A 5 -14.86 -24.81 -18.97
CA LYS A 5 -15.09 -23.92 -20.11
C LYS A 5 -15.64 -22.54 -19.69
N GLY A 6 -15.59 -22.19 -18.41
CA GLY A 6 -16.13 -20.94 -17.89
C GLY A 6 -15.53 -19.71 -18.57
N PHE A 7 -14.21 -19.70 -18.74
CA PHE A 7 -13.51 -18.62 -19.44
C PHE A 7 -13.89 -18.46 -20.93
N LEU A 8 -14.40 -19.50 -21.57
CA LEU A 8 -14.91 -19.44 -22.95
C LEU A 8 -16.35 -18.93 -23.02
N LYS A 9 -17.13 -19.10 -21.96
CA LYS A 9 -18.56 -18.77 -21.91
C LYS A 9 -18.83 -17.40 -21.29
N ILE A 10 -17.99 -16.99 -20.34
CA ILE A 10 -18.21 -15.81 -19.52
C ILE A 10 -17.03 -14.86 -19.71
N GLY A 11 -17.31 -13.65 -20.24
CA GLY A 11 -16.32 -12.59 -20.34
C GLY A 11 -16.02 -11.96 -18.96
N ARG A 12 -14.83 -11.35 -18.80
CA ARG A 12 -14.51 -10.55 -17.64
C ARG A 12 -15.45 -9.33 -17.59
N LYS A 13 -16.07 -9.12 -16.44
CA LYS A 13 -16.86 -7.92 -16.18
C LYS A 13 -16.04 -6.90 -15.39
N PRO A 14 -16.25 -5.58 -15.62
CA PRO A 14 -15.63 -4.55 -14.79
C PRO A 14 -16.27 -4.56 -13.41
N VAL A 15 -15.46 -4.20 -12.38
CA VAL A 15 -15.96 -4.02 -11.02
C VAL A 15 -16.97 -2.87 -11.00
N PRO A 16 -18.18 -3.06 -10.46
CA PRO A 16 -19.18 -2.00 -10.41
C PRO A 16 -18.68 -0.86 -9.50
N LYS A 17 -18.87 0.36 -9.97
CA LYS A 17 -18.49 1.60 -9.26
C LYS A 17 -19.70 2.49 -9.02
N ARG A 18 -19.62 3.32 -8.00
CA ARG A 18 -20.54 4.45 -7.83
C ARG A 18 -20.32 5.44 -8.98
N SER A 19 -21.35 6.21 -9.34
CA SER A 19 -21.20 7.21 -10.40
C SER A 19 -20.15 8.28 -10.01
N VAL A 20 -19.54 8.93 -11.00
CA VAL A 20 -18.56 9.99 -10.74
C VAL A 20 -19.19 11.13 -9.93
N GLU A 21 -20.42 11.51 -10.28
CA GLU A 21 -21.18 12.58 -9.63
C GLU A 21 -21.48 12.28 -8.15
N GLU A 22 -21.68 11.00 -7.81
CA GLU A 22 -21.88 10.60 -6.42
C GLU A 22 -20.57 10.60 -5.63
N ARG A 23 -19.54 9.96 -6.18
CA ARG A 23 -18.32 9.68 -5.43
C ARG A 23 -17.42 10.90 -5.20
N VAL A 24 -17.49 11.93 -6.05
CA VAL A 24 -16.76 13.19 -5.83
C VAL A 24 -17.37 14.09 -4.73
N ARG A 25 -18.57 13.72 -4.21
CA ARG A 25 -19.25 14.48 -3.15
C ARG A 25 -18.96 13.99 -1.75
N ASP A 26 -18.30 12.84 -1.63
CA ASP A 26 -17.98 12.22 -0.35
C ASP A 26 -16.66 11.46 -0.40
N TYR A 27 -16.28 10.85 0.74
CA TYR A 27 -15.07 10.03 0.88
C TYR A 27 -15.37 8.54 1.09
N ARG A 28 -16.59 8.08 0.76
CA ARG A 28 -16.96 6.67 0.89
C ARG A 28 -16.31 5.82 -0.19
N TYR A 29 -16.15 4.54 0.09
CA TYR A 29 -15.57 3.56 -0.83
C TYR A 29 -16.19 3.64 -2.23
N VAL A 30 -15.36 3.66 -3.27
CA VAL A 30 -15.79 3.95 -4.65
C VAL A 30 -16.46 2.77 -5.34
N TYR A 31 -16.17 1.53 -4.94
CA TYR A 31 -16.72 0.35 -5.57
C TYR A 31 -18.02 -0.10 -4.90
N LYS A 32 -18.84 -0.82 -5.66
CA LYS A 32 -20.05 -1.49 -5.17
C LYS A 32 -19.79 -3.00 -5.08
N PRO A 33 -20.39 -3.70 -4.11
CA PRO A 33 -20.28 -5.15 -4.07
C PRO A 33 -20.91 -5.77 -5.33
N TRP A 34 -20.36 -6.87 -5.78
CA TRP A 34 -20.97 -7.64 -6.86
C TRP A 34 -22.13 -8.49 -6.36
N PRO A 35 -23.18 -8.68 -7.18
CA PRO A 35 -24.17 -9.73 -6.95
C PRO A 35 -23.47 -11.10 -6.91
N GLU A 36 -23.89 -11.96 -5.98
CA GLU A 36 -23.23 -13.26 -5.76
C GLU A 36 -23.17 -14.13 -7.01
N GLU A 37 -24.26 -14.17 -7.80
CA GLU A 37 -24.31 -14.92 -9.05
C GLU A 37 -23.26 -14.44 -10.07
N GLU A 38 -23.08 -13.12 -10.19
CA GLU A 38 -22.06 -12.56 -11.08
C GLU A 38 -20.64 -12.88 -10.61
N LEU A 39 -20.42 -12.77 -9.30
CA LEU A 39 -19.12 -13.09 -8.70
C LEU A 39 -18.77 -14.57 -8.90
N ARG A 40 -19.71 -15.48 -8.71
CA ARG A 40 -19.53 -16.91 -8.99
C ARG A 40 -19.23 -17.17 -10.48
N GLY A 41 -19.92 -16.45 -11.37
CA GLY A 41 -19.63 -16.47 -12.79
C GLY A 41 -18.20 -16.04 -13.10
N GLN A 42 -17.69 -15.00 -12.43
CA GLN A 42 -16.30 -14.58 -12.61
C GLN A 42 -15.30 -15.59 -12.02
N ALA A 43 -15.60 -16.20 -10.88
CA ALA A 43 -14.78 -17.25 -10.28
C ALA A 43 -14.68 -18.49 -11.17
N SER A 44 -15.78 -18.85 -11.88
CA SER A 44 -15.81 -19.99 -12.81
C SER A 44 -14.86 -19.83 -13.99
N ARG A 45 -14.36 -18.61 -14.28
CA ARG A 45 -13.39 -18.36 -15.35
C ARG A 45 -11.99 -18.90 -15.03
N CYS A 46 -11.73 -19.29 -13.78
CA CYS A 46 -10.46 -19.90 -13.39
C CYS A 46 -10.28 -21.26 -14.06
N MET A 47 -9.19 -21.42 -14.83
CA MET A 47 -8.86 -22.66 -15.52
C MET A 47 -8.26 -23.75 -14.64
N ASP A 48 -7.95 -23.42 -13.35
CA ASP A 48 -7.25 -24.32 -12.44
C ASP A 48 -5.96 -24.89 -13.06
N CYS A 49 -5.06 -23.98 -13.44
CA CYS A 49 -3.84 -24.34 -14.16
C CYS A 49 -2.95 -25.27 -13.33
N GLY A 50 -2.41 -26.33 -13.93
CA GLY A 50 -1.45 -27.23 -13.28
C GLY A 50 -0.17 -26.52 -12.82
N VAL A 51 0.19 -25.38 -13.45
CA VAL A 51 1.21 -24.44 -12.99
C VAL A 51 0.54 -23.08 -12.83
N PRO A 52 0.07 -22.72 -11.63
CA PRO A 52 -0.68 -21.51 -11.40
C PRO A 52 0.26 -20.29 -11.27
N PHE A 53 0.59 -19.65 -12.38
CA PHE A 53 1.43 -18.44 -12.39
C PHE A 53 0.86 -17.32 -11.52
N CYS A 54 -0.46 -17.24 -11.34
CA CYS A 54 -1.08 -16.30 -10.43
C CYS A 54 -0.62 -16.46 -8.97
N ASN A 55 -0.33 -17.69 -8.50
CA ASN A 55 0.23 -17.93 -7.18
C ASN A 55 1.65 -17.35 -7.08
N THR A 56 2.48 -17.58 -8.11
CA THR A 56 3.87 -17.09 -8.15
C THR A 56 3.92 -15.57 -8.33
N GLY A 57 2.99 -15.01 -9.10
CA GLY A 57 2.84 -13.56 -9.27
C GLY A 57 2.32 -12.83 -8.02
N CYS A 58 1.80 -13.58 -7.04
CA CYS A 58 1.41 -13.03 -5.75
C CYS A 58 2.58 -13.11 -4.75
N PRO A 59 3.09 -12.00 -4.19
CA PRO A 59 4.15 -12.02 -3.18
C PRO A 59 3.84 -12.87 -1.92
N LEU A 60 2.55 -13.06 -1.62
CA LEU A 60 2.08 -13.94 -0.54
C LEU A 60 2.01 -15.43 -0.95
N GLY A 61 2.11 -15.74 -2.23
CA GLY A 61 1.91 -17.10 -2.73
C GLY A 61 0.49 -17.62 -2.52
N ASN A 62 -0.50 -16.75 -2.67
CA ASN A 62 -1.91 -17.07 -2.46
C ASN A 62 -2.37 -18.25 -3.32
N LEU A 63 -3.17 -19.14 -2.73
CA LEU A 63 -3.69 -20.35 -3.36
C LEU A 63 -4.93 -20.05 -4.19
N ILE A 64 -4.74 -19.25 -5.23
CA ILE A 64 -5.80 -18.59 -6.00
C ILE A 64 -6.76 -19.54 -6.71
N PRO A 65 -6.30 -20.59 -7.42
CA PRO A 65 -7.21 -21.55 -8.04
C PRO A 65 -8.13 -22.24 -7.03
N ASP A 66 -7.61 -22.59 -5.85
CA ASP A 66 -8.36 -23.27 -4.81
C ASP A 66 -9.59 -22.47 -4.38
N TRP A 67 -9.38 -21.21 -3.99
CA TRP A 67 -10.50 -20.39 -3.52
C TRP A 67 -11.46 -19.99 -4.64
N ASN A 68 -10.99 -19.85 -5.89
CA ASN A 68 -11.88 -19.58 -7.03
C ASN A 68 -12.85 -20.75 -7.26
N ASP A 69 -12.36 -22.00 -7.16
CA ASP A 69 -13.20 -23.19 -7.25
C ASP A 69 -14.20 -23.26 -6.09
N LEU A 70 -13.75 -22.97 -4.87
CA LEU A 70 -14.61 -22.97 -3.69
C LEU A 70 -15.72 -21.91 -3.80
N VAL A 71 -15.42 -20.69 -4.24
CA VAL A 71 -16.42 -19.64 -4.48
C VAL A 71 -17.40 -20.04 -5.58
N TYR A 72 -16.92 -20.58 -6.69
CA TYR A 72 -17.77 -21.09 -7.76
C TYR A 72 -18.79 -22.13 -7.25
N ARG A 73 -18.36 -23.01 -6.31
CA ARG A 73 -19.19 -24.06 -5.70
C ARG A 73 -19.95 -23.64 -4.45
N GLU A 74 -19.91 -22.36 -4.07
CA GLU A 74 -20.57 -21.81 -2.88
C GLU A 74 -20.01 -22.31 -1.54
N HIS A 75 -18.78 -22.84 -1.54
CA HIS A 75 -18.06 -23.31 -0.35
C HIS A 75 -17.29 -22.15 0.30
N TRP A 76 -18.02 -21.13 0.70
CA TRP A 76 -17.45 -19.85 1.19
C TRP A 76 -16.63 -20.00 2.47
N ARG A 77 -17.05 -20.92 3.36
CA ARG A 77 -16.33 -21.17 4.61
C ARG A 77 -14.94 -21.76 4.34
N GLU A 78 -14.85 -22.74 3.47
CA GLU A 78 -13.58 -23.32 3.07
C GLU A 78 -12.74 -22.34 2.25
N ALA A 79 -13.37 -21.44 1.50
CA ALA A 79 -12.68 -20.42 0.74
C ALA A 79 -11.92 -19.44 1.66
N ILE A 80 -12.52 -18.97 2.76
CA ILE A 80 -11.81 -18.10 3.72
C ILE A 80 -10.70 -18.83 4.46
N ASP A 81 -10.89 -20.09 4.81
CA ASP A 81 -9.84 -20.87 5.46
C ASP A 81 -8.63 -21.04 4.52
N ARG A 82 -8.86 -21.27 3.22
CA ARG A 82 -7.82 -21.36 2.22
C ARG A 82 -7.11 -20.00 1.98
N LEU A 83 -7.86 -18.92 1.97
CA LEU A 83 -7.34 -17.56 1.79
C LEU A 83 -6.48 -17.13 2.99
N HIS A 84 -6.94 -17.35 4.21
CA HIS A 84 -6.19 -17.03 5.43
C HIS A 84 -4.92 -17.90 5.64
N ALA A 85 -4.78 -19.01 4.96
CA ALA A 85 -3.56 -19.81 5.03
C ALA A 85 -2.31 -19.03 4.57
N THR A 86 -2.49 -18.12 3.62
CA THR A 86 -1.38 -17.34 3.04
C THR A 86 -1.49 -15.84 3.29
N ASN A 87 -2.68 -15.28 3.53
CA ASN A 87 -2.90 -13.85 3.70
C ASN A 87 -3.56 -13.52 5.05
N ASN A 88 -2.90 -12.69 5.85
CA ASN A 88 -3.45 -12.22 7.13
C ASN A 88 -4.60 -11.22 6.94
N PHE A 89 -4.56 -10.39 5.89
CA PHE A 89 -5.42 -9.22 5.72
C PHE A 89 -6.02 -9.13 4.31
N PRO A 90 -6.88 -10.10 3.93
CA PRO A 90 -7.49 -10.10 2.60
C PRO A 90 -8.33 -8.85 2.31
N GLU A 91 -8.89 -8.19 3.33
CA GLU A 91 -9.61 -6.94 3.18
C GLU A 91 -8.69 -5.80 2.73
N PHE A 92 -7.43 -5.76 3.19
CA PHE A 92 -6.47 -4.74 2.78
C PHE A 92 -5.96 -4.99 1.36
N THR A 93 -5.59 -6.22 1.04
CA THR A 93 -5.15 -6.58 -0.31
C THR A 93 -6.30 -6.51 -1.32
N GLY A 94 -7.47 -6.99 -0.97
CA GLY A 94 -8.66 -6.94 -1.82
C GLY A 94 -9.11 -5.51 -2.16
N MET A 95 -8.93 -4.54 -1.26
CA MET A 95 -9.23 -3.14 -1.55
C MET A 95 -8.10 -2.43 -2.29
N LEU A 96 -6.84 -2.66 -1.93
CA LEU A 96 -5.72 -1.79 -2.27
C LEU A 96 -4.67 -2.40 -3.20
N CYS A 97 -4.53 -3.74 -3.24
CA CYS A 97 -3.51 -4.38 -4.07
C CYS A 97 -3.79 -4.11 -5.56
N PRO A 98 -2.77 -3.74 -6.34
CA PRO A 98 -2.92 -3.59 -7.78
C PRO A 98 -3.07 -4.93 -8.53
N ALA A 99 -3.05 -6.05 -7.80
CA ALA A 99 -3.26 -7.41 -8.27
C ALA A 99 -2.23 -7.92 -9.30
N PRO A 100 -0.93 -8.02 -8.94
CA PRO A 100 0.07 -8.62 -9.83
C PRO A 100 -0.28 -10.07 -10.19
N CYS A 101 -1.04 -10.77 -9.36
CA CYS A 101 -1.59 -12.09 -9.66
C CYS A 101 -2.51 -12.11 -10.88
N GLU A 102 -3.26 -11.04 -11.14
CA GLU A 102 -4.10 -10.92 -12.35
C GLU A 102 -3.21 -10.72 -13.58
N ALA A 103 -2.15 -9.95 -13.51
CA ALA A 103 -1.18 -9.81 -14.60
C ALA A 103 -0.51 -11.15 -14.93
N ALA A 104 -0.18 -11.95 -13.91
CA ALA A 104 0.42 -13.28 -14.06
C ALA A 104 -0.59 -14.38 -14.40
N CYS A 105 -1.89 -14.10 -14.43
CA CYS A 105 -2.91 -15.08 -14.82
C CYS A 105 -2.66 -15.57 -16.25
N VAL A 106 -2.72 -16.88 -16.49
CA VAL A 106 -2.50 -17.47 -17.82
C VAL A 106 -3.50 -16.92 -18.87
N LEU A 107 -4.71 -16.58 -18.45
CA LEU A 107 -5.69 -15.94 -19.35
C LEU A 107 -5.21 -14.58 -19.85
N SER A 108 -4.38 -13.85 -19.11
CA SER A 108 -3.90 -12.53 -19.53
C SER A 108 -2.99 -12.55 -20.75
N ILE A 109 -2.55 -13.74 -21.21
CA ILE A 109 -1.72 -13.90 -22.42
C ILE A 109 -2.53 -13.54 -23.67
N ASN A 110 -3.81 -13.92 -23.72
CA ASN A 110 -4.65 -13.77 -24.94
C ASN A 110 -6.10 -13.37 -24.65
N ASP A 111 -6.46 -13.16 -23.39
CA ASP A 111 -7.79 -12.72 -22.93
C ASP A 111 -7.65 -11.87 -21.67
N SER A 112 -8.75 -11.44 -21.08
CA SER A 112 -8.78 -10.76 -19.79
C SER A 112 -8.59 -11.75 -18.63
N PRO A 113 -7.75 -11.47 -17.63
CA PRO A 113 -7.51 -12.35 -16.49
C PRO A 113 -8.78 -12.59 -15.65
N VAL A 114 -8.73 -13.56 -14.76
CA VAL A 114 -9.75 -13.73 -13.71
C VAL A 114 -9.72 -12.50 -12.78
N THR A 115 -10.88 -12.06 -12.28
CA THR A 115 -11.02 -10.95 -11.32
C THR A 115 -10.64 -11.40 -9.91
N ILE A 116 -9.37 -11.76 -9.73
CA ILE A 116 -8.85 -12.42 -8.53
C ILE A 116 -9.03 -11.55 -7.29
N LYS A 117 -8.66 -10.28 -7.39
CA LYS A 117 -8.71 -9.31 -6.28
C LYS A 117 -10.13 -9.13 -5.73
N GLU A 118 -11.11 -9.05 -6.61
CA GLU A 118 -12.51 -8.86 -6.19
C GLU A 118 -13.12 -10.12 -5.58
N ILE A 119 -12.70 -11.30 -6.05
CA ILE A 119 -13.10 -12.56 -5.44
C ILE A 119 -12.50 -12.66 -4.03
N GLU A 120 -11.22 -12.32 -3.86
CA GLU A 120 -10.55 -12.22 -2.56
C GLU A 120 -11.31 -11.30 -1.60
N LEU A 121 -11.63 -10.06 -2.04
CA LEU A 121 -12.38 -9.09 -1.23
C LEU A 121 -13.76 -9.60 -0.84
N SER A 122 -14.44 -10.28 -1.75
CA SER A 122 -15.78 -10.82 -1.51
C SER A 122 -15.77 -11.97 -0.51
N ILE A 123 -14.74 -12.83 -0.55
CA ILE A 123 -14.56 -13.91 0.43
C ILE A 123 -14.43 -13.33 1.84
N ILE A 124 -13.54 -12.36 2.03
CA ILE A 124 -13.29 -11.81 3.37
C ILE A 124 -14.46 -10.98 3.89
N ASN A 125 -15.14 -10.21 3.04
CA ASN A 125 -16.32 -9.45 3.44
C ASN A 125 -17.43 -10.38 3.93
N ARG A 126 -17.76 -11.42 3.16
CA ARG A 126 -18.72 -12.42 3.57
C ARG A 126 -18.31 -13.12 4.87
N ALA A 127 -17.04 -13.47 5.01
CA ALA A 127 -16.54 -14.14 6.20
C ALA A 127 -16.70 -13.28 7.47
N PHE A 128 -16.57 -11.96 7.37
CA PHE A 128 -16.87 -11.06 8.48
C PHE A 128 -18.38 -10.94 8.74
N GLU A 129 -19.19 -10.82 7.69
CA GLU A 129 -20.66 -10.73 7.80
C GLU A 129 -21.27 -11.97 8.46
N GLU A 130 -20.77 -13.16 8.13
CA GLU A 130 -21.20 -14.43 8.70
C GLU A 130 -20.53 -14.75 10.08
N GLY A 131 -19.65 -13.86 10.59
CA GLY A 131 -18.97 -14.06 11.87
C GLY A 131 -17.93 -15.19 11.87
N TRP A 132 -17.39 -15.55 10.71
CA TRP A 132 -16.37 -16.62 10.61
C TRP A 132 -14.99 -16.14 10.97
N VAL A 133 -14.72 -14.86 10.85
CA VAL A 133 -13.44 -14.26 11.25
C VAL A 133 -13.53 -13.87 12.72
N THR A 134 -12.93 -14.69 13.56
CA THR A 134 -12.91 -14.52 15.01
C THR A 134 -11.48 -14.42 15.52
N PRO A 135 -11.24 -13.76 16.67
CA PRO A 135 -9.95 -13.74 17.32
C PRO A 135 -9.42 -15.15 17.59
N LYS A 136 -8.12 -15.36 17.36
CA LYS A 136 -7.42 -16.63 17.60
C LYS A 136 -6.27 -16.43 18.59
N PRO A 137 -6.57 -16.15 19.88
CA PRO A 137 -5.51 -16.01 20.87
C PRO A 137 -4.74 -17.31 21.02
N PRO A 138 -3.40 -17.28 21.08
CA PRO A 138 -2.61 -18.48 21.31
C PRO A 138 -2.92 -19.05 22.69
N PRO A 139 -3.16 -20.37 22.79
CA PRO A 139 -3.43 -20.99 24.08
C PRO A 139 -2.22 -20.91 25.03
N PRO A 140 -2.45 -20.93 26.35
CA PRO A 140 -1.38 -20.73 27.35
C PRO A 140 -0.20 -21.71 27.18
N GLU A 141 -0.45 -22.91 26.71
CA GLU A 141 0.51 -24.00 26.59
C GLU A 141 1.58 -23.73 25.51
N ILE A 142 1.27 -22.91 24.50
CA ILE A 142 2.23 -22.56 23.45
C ILE A 142 2.96 -21.24 23.73
N ARG A 143 2.65 -20.54 24.84
CA ARG A 143 3.32 -19.28 25.18
C ARG A 143 4.81 -19.50 25.45
N THR A 144 5.65 -18.82 24.66
CA THR A 144 7.12 -19.01 24.66
C THR A 144 7.83 -18.27 25.77
N GLY A 145 7.17 -17.32 26.41
CA GLY A 145 7.79 -16.38 27.36
C GLY A 145 8.67 -15.30 26.70
N LYS A 146 8.83 -15.32 25.37
CA LYS A 146 9.59 -14.31 24.60
C LYS A 146 8.75 -13.10 24.33
N ARG A 147 9.38 -11.92 24.40
CA ARG A 147 8.77 -10.61 24.15
C ARG A 147 9.36 -9.97 22.89
N ILE A 148 8.52 -9.53 21.99
CA ILE A 148 8.96 -8.93 20.72
C ILE A 148 8.35 -7.54 20.56
N ALA A 149 9.20 -6.57 20.23
CA ALA A 149 8.78 -5.24 19.83
C ALA A 149 8.65 -5.16 18.33
N VAL A 150 7.51 -4.68 17.83
CA VAL A 150 7.30 -4.31 16.44
C VAL A 150 7.21 -2.80 16.37
N VAL A 151 8.10 -2.14 15.66
CA VAL A 151 8.13 -0.68 15.51
C VAL A 151 7.57 -0.30 14.16
N GLY A 152 6.39 0.34 14.18
CA GLY A 152 5.57 0.68 13.03
C GLY A 152 4.38 -0.26 12.86
N SER A 153 3.20 0.33 12.69
CA SER A 153 1.90 -0.38 12.61
C SER A 153 1.32 -0.45 11.19
N GLY A 154 2.14 -0.24 10.16
CA GLY A 154 1.74 -0.45 8.77
C GLY A 154 1.54 -1.95 8.45
N PRO A 155 1.16 -2.29 7.21
CA PRO A 155 0.84 -3.67 6.82
C PRO A 155 1.93 -4.70 7.16
N ALA A 156 3.21 -4.34 7.02
CA ALA A 156 4.33 -5.21 7.37
C ALA A 156 4.42 -5.48 8.88
N GLY A 157 4.28 -4.41 9.68
CA GLY A 157 4.31 -4.51 11.15
C GLY A 157 3.12 -5.31 11.69
N LEU A 158 1.91 -5.06 11.19
CA LEU A 158 0.72 -5.80 11.59
C LEU A 158 0.84 -7.29 11.24
N ALA A 159 1.33 -7.62 10.03
CA ALA A 159 1.52 -9.00 9.62
C ALA A 159 2.57 -9.72 10.48
N ALA A 160 3.68 -9.05 10.77
CA ALA A 160 4.71 -9.58 11.67
C ALA A 160 4.15 -9.81 13.08
N ALA A 161 3.43 -8.83 13.62
CA ALA A 161 2.84 -8.91 14.95
C ALA A 161 1.88 -10.10 15.10
N GLN A 162 0.97 -10.27 14.13
CA GLN A 162 0.00 -11.36 14.17
C GLN A 162 0.66 -12.73 14.06
N GLN A 163 1.63 -12.91 13.14
CA GLN A 163 2.37 -14.17 13.00
C GLN A 163 3.14 -14.52 14.28
N LEU A 164 3.84 -13.56 14.87
CA LEU A 164 4.61 -13.77 16.11
C LEU A 164 3.70 -14.08 17.30
N ASN A 165 2.55 -13.42 17.40
CA ASN A 165 1.57 -13.73 18.43
C ASN A 165 1.03 -15.17 18.27
N TRP A 166 0.69 -15.59 17.05
CA TRP A 166 0.25 -16.99 16.79
C TRP A 166 1.34 -18.03 17.08
N ALA A 167 2.63 -17.64 16.95
CA ALA A 167 3.75 -18.51 17.38
C ALA A 167 3.89 -18.60 18.92
N GLY A 168 3.08 -17.86 19.68
CA GLY A 168 3.06 -17.88 21.15
C GLY A 168 3.91 -16.80 21.83
N HIS A 169 4.49 -15.88 21.07
CA HIS A 169 5.24 -14.76 21.65
C HIS A 169 4.32 -13.67 22.21
N SER A 170 4.82 -12.89 23.18
CA SER A 170 4.19 -11.65 23.63
C SER A 170 4.64 -10.50 22.73
N VAL A 171 3.71 -9.87 22.01
CA VAL A 171 4.02 -8.86 21.00
C VAL A 171 3.48 -7.50 21.43
N VAL A 172 4.33 -6.47 21.33
CA VAL A 172 3.96 -5.07 21.50
C VAL A 172 4.27 -4.33 20.21
N VAL A 173 3.27 -3.69 19.63
CA VAL A 173 3.41 -2.82 18.44
C VAL A 173 3.49 -1.37 18.91
N PHE A 174 4.56 -0.68 18.53
CA PHE A 174 4.77 0.74 18.80
C PHE A 174 4.45 1.55 17.55
N GLU A 175 3.56 2.53 17.71
CA GLU A 175 3.16 3.46 16.64
C GLU A 175 3.36 4.90 17.12
N LYS A 176 4.06 5.71 16.32
CA LYS A 176 4.32 7.12 16.66
C LYS A 176 3.05 7.97 16.57
N ASP A 177 2.15 7.63 15.67
CA ASP A 177 0.88 8.35 15.47
C ASP A 177 -0.17 7.94 16.52
N ASP A 178 -1.26 8.68 16.61
CA ASP A 178 -2.35 8.48 17.55
C ASP A 178 -3.28 7.31 17.18
N LYS A 179 -3.14 6.73 15.98
CA LYS A 179 -3.93 5.60 15.50
C LYS A 179 -3.06 4.57 14.77
N ILE A 180 -3.43 3.30 14.91
CA ILE A 180 -2.78 2.18 14.25
C ILE A 180 -3.14 2.12 12.77
N GLY A 181 -2.17 1.69 11.92
CA GLY A 181 -2.40 1.39 10.51
C GLY A 181 -1.35 1.99 9.54
N GLY A 182 -0.47 2.89 10.00
CA GLY A 182 0.52 3.54 9.13
C GLY A 182 -0.14 4.20 7.92
N LEU A 183 0.31 3.90 6.70
CA LEU A 183 -0.28 4.47 5.47
C LEU A 183 -1.73 4.04 5.22
N LEU A 184 -2.20 2.91 5.74
CA LEU A 184 -3.63 2.55 5.69
C LEU A 184 -4.50 3.58 6.40
N ARG A 185 -3.95 4.17 7.48
CA ARG A 185 -4.63 5.16 8.32
C ARG A 185 -4.50 6.58 7.75
N TYR A 186 -3.28 7.03 7.49
CA TYR A 186 -3.00 8.43 7.21
C TYR A 186 -2.47 8.72 5.80
N GLY A 187 -2.15 7.67 5.01
CA GLY A 187 -1.69 7.84 3.63
C GLY A 187 -2.80 7.68 2.60
N ILE A 188 -3.53 6.59 2.68
CA ILE A 188 -4.53 6.19 1.69
C ILE A 188 -5.89 6.83 2.04
N PRO A 189 -6.58 7.47 1.08
CA PRO A 189 -7.88 8.10 1.33
C PRO A 189 -9.00 7.09 1.63
N ASP A 190 -10.02 7.54 2.39
CA ASP A 190 -11.19 6.73 2.77
C ASP A 190 -11.95 6.17 1.56
N TYR A 191 -11.99 6.89 0.44
CA TYR A 191 -12.66 6.40 -0.76
C TYR A 191 -11.98 5.18 -1.41
N LYS A 192 -10.74 4.83 -0.97
CA LYS A 192 -10.04 3.58 -1.33
C LYS A 192 -10.09 2.54 -0.22
N ILE A 193 -10.07 2.97 1.06
CA ILE A 193 -10.26 2.14 2.24
C ILE A 193 -10.82 2.97 3.39
N GLU A 194 -12.06 2.70 3.77
CA GLU A 194 -12.70 3.35 4.93
C GLU A 194 -12.03 2.87 6.22
N LYS A 195 -11.74 3.80 7.14
CA LYS A 195 -10.90 3.50 8.30
C LYS A 195 -11.48 2.50 9.29
N TRP A 196 -12.82 2.33 9.30
CA TRP A 196 -13.44 1.28 10.10
C TRP A 196 -12.97 -0.14 9.74
N VAL A 197 -12.54 -0.37 8.48
CA VAL A 197 -11.96 -1.65 8.04
C VAL A 197 -10.64 -1.93 8.77
N VAL A 198 -9.82 -0.89 8.94
CA VAL A 198 -8.57 -0.97 9.70
C VAL A 198 -8.88 -1.17 11.19
N ASP A 199 -9.83 -0.39 11.75
CA ASP A 199 -10.23 -0.48 13.15
C ASP A 199 -10.74 -1.88 13.51
N ARG A 200 -11.59 -2.48 12.65
CA ARG A 200 -12.09 -3.85 12.82
C ARG A 200 -10.96 -4.87 12.92
N ARG A 201 -9.96 -4.77 12.06
CA ARG A 201 -8.80 -5.70 12.08
C ARG A 201 -7.93 -5.49 13.32
N VAL A 202 -7.68 -4.25 13.69
CA VAL A 202 -6.91 -3.93 14.90
C VAL A 202 -7.59 -4.47 16.15
N ALA A 203 -8.90 -4.24 16.31
CA ALA A 203 -9.68 -4.77 17.44
C ALA A 203 -9.59 -6.30 17.54
N LEU A 204 -9.69 -7.01 16.41
CA LEU A 204 -9.53 -8.47 16.37
C LEU A 204 -8.11 -8.87 16.85
N MET A 205 -7.07 -8.15 16.45
CA MET A 205 -5.70 -8.44 16.86
C MET A 205 -5.45 -8.12 18.35
N GLU A 206 -6.13 -7.10 18.90
CA GLU A 206 -6.12 -6.80 20.35
C GLU A 206 -6.77 -7.95 21.15
N GLU A 207 -7.90 -8.46 20.68
CA GLU A 207 -8.55 -9.64 21.28
C GLU A 207 -7.71 -10.92 21.15
N GLU A 208 -6.82 -11.02 20.13
CA GLU A 208 -5.81 -12.08 20.02
C GLU A 208 -4.67 -11.94 21.04
N GLY A 209 -4.57 -10.79 21.74
CA GLY A 209 -3.61 -10.53 22.80
C GLY A 209 -2.37 -9.74 22.34
N ILE A 210 -2.42 -9.07 21.20
CA ILE A 210 -1.38 -8.14 20.76
C ILE A 210 -1.60 -6.79 21.46
N GLU A 211 -0.55 -6.26 22.08
CA GLU A 211 -0.57 -4.94 22.69
C GLU A 211 -0.21 -3.86 21.66
N PHE A 212 -1.03 -2.83 21.53
CA PHE A 212 -0.76 -1.67 20.70
C PHE A 212 -0.48 -0.43 21.56
N ARG A 213 0.63 0.26 21.28
CA ARG A 213 1.01 1.53 21.93
C ARG A 213 1.10 2.62 20.87
N THR A 214 0.09 3.49 20.84
CA THR A 214 0.07 4.71 20.03
C THR A 214 0.75 5.87 20.75
N ASN A 215 1.06 6.96 20.00
CA ASN A 215 1.83 8.10 20.49
C ASN A 215 3.17 7.67 21.12
N ALA A 216 3.74 6.59 20.60
CA ALA A 216 4.97 5.98 21.09
C ALA A 216 6.09 6.16 20.05
N HIS A 217 6.74 7.31 20.08
CA HIS A 217 7.84 7.63 19.19
C HIS A 217 9.13 6.98 19.72
N VAL A 218 9.38 5.76 19.25
CA VAL A 218 10.57 4.99 19.66
C VAL A 218 11.85 5.76 19.32
N GLY A 219 12.78 5.78 20.29
CA GLY A 219 13.98 6.63 20.24
C GLY A 219 13.87 7.86 21.13
N GLU A 220 12.63 8.28 21.44
CA GLU A 220 12.31 9.34 22.37
C GLU A 220 11.54 8.79 23.58
N ASN A 221 10.39 8.19 23.32
CA ASN A 221 9.54 7.53 24.33
C ASN A 221 8.78 6.35 23.68
N PRO A 222 9.19 5.08 23.93
CA PRO A 222 10.37 4.66 24.71
C PRO A 222 11.71 4.96 24.00
N THR A 223 12.78 5.02 24.75
CA THR A 223 14.14 5.09 24.19
C THR A 223 14.53 3.77 23.52
N THR A 224 15.48 3.81 22.60
CA THR A 224 16.01 2.61 21.93
C THR A 224 16.63 1.64 22.95
N GLU A 225 17.26 2.15 24.01
CA GLU A 225 17.86 1.33 25.06
C GLU A 225 16.80 0.60 25.90
N GLU A 226 15.70 1.28 26.26
CA GLU A 226 14.56 0.66 26.95
C GLU A 226 13.94 -0.47 26.11
N LEU A 227 13.83 -0.26 24.80
CA LEU A 227 13.35 -1.28 23.89
C LEU A 227 14.27 -2.52 23.90
N ARG A 228 15.59 -2.30 23.75
CA ARG A 228 16.58 -3.38 23.77
C ARG A 228 16.62 -4.18 25.07
N ARG A 229 16.38 -3.53 26.21
CA ARG A 229 16.32 -4.22 27.51
C ARG A 229 15.01 -4.95 27.75
N GLY A 230 13.92 -4.43 27.21
CA GLY A 230 12.57 -4.94 27.45
C GLY A 230 12.10 -6.05 26.52
N PHE A 231 12.81 -6.31 25.42
CA PHE A 231 12.38 -7.22 24.38
C PHE A 231 13.52 -8.13 23.90
N ASP A 232 13.18 -9.38 23.58
CA ASP A 232 14.12 -10.39 23.10
C ASP A 232 14.46 -10.21 21.61
N ALA A 233 13.56 -9.57 20.84
CA ALA A 233 13.77 -9.21 19.43
C ALA A 233 12.99 -7.96 19.06
N ILE A 234 13.44 -7.28 17.99
CA ILE A 234 12.85 -6.05 17.47
C ILE A 234 12.60 -6.23 15.96
N ILE A 235 11.38 -6.00 15.51
CA ILE A 235 11.02 -5.90 14.08
C ILE A 235 10.88 -4.42 13.71
N VAL A 236 11.70 -3.94 12.79
CA VAL A 236 11.65 -2.58 12.25
C VAL A 236 10.77 -2.57 11.01
N ALA A 237 9.58 -1.98 11.10
CA ALA A 237 8.57 -1.90 10.04
C ALA A 237 8.05 -0.46 9.85
N VAL A 238 8.95 0.52 9.96
CA VAL A 238 8.65 1.97 9.98
C VAL A 238 8.29 2.56 8.62
N GLY A 239 8.25 1.75 7.56
CA GLY A 239 7.94 2.17 6.20
C GLY A 239 9.05 3.00 5.54
N ALA A 240 8.75 3.57 4.36
CA ALA A 240 9.62 4.47 3.60
C ALA A 240 8.92 5.83 3.48
N LEU A 241 8.98 6.64 4.54
CA LEU A 241 8.23 7.89 4.64
C LEU A 241 9.07 9.13 4.31
N GLN A 242 10.38 8.98 4.04
CA GLN A 242 11.22 10.08 3.58
C GLN A 242 10.86 10.42 2.14
N GLY A 243 10.04 11.46 1.94
CA GLY A 243 9.65 11.94 0.62
C GLY A 243 10.87 12.40 -0.19
N ARG A 244 10.84 12.17 -1.50
CA ARG A 244 11.79 12.77 -2.43
C ARG A 244 11.42 14.23 -2.64
N ASP A 245 12.40 15.11 -2.54
CA ASP A 245 12.22 16.54 -2.81
C ASP A 245 12.68 16.92 -4.22
N LEU A 246 12.32 18.12 -4.66
CA LEU A 246 12.64 18.68 -5.96
C LEU A 246 13.42 20.01 -5.76
N PRO A 247 14.77 19.97 -5.73
CA PRO A 247 15.58 21.15 -5.45
C PRO A 247 15.72 22.04 -6.69
N VAL A 248 14.70 22.82 -7.00
CA VAL A 248 14.65 23.80 -8.08
C VAL A 248 14.39 25.20 -7.50
N PRO A 249 14.76 26.29 -8.23
CA PRO A 249 14.47 27.65 -7.81
C PRO A 249 12.97 27.83 -7.46
N GLY A 250 12.68 28.54 -6.36
CA GLY A 250 11.33 28.79 -5.90
C GLY A 250 10.66 27.63 -5.14
N ARG A 251 11.41 26.53 -4.85
CA ARG A 251 10.89 25.41 -4.05
C ARG A 251 10.45 25.80 -2.63
N GLU A 252 11.03 26.84 -2.11
CA GLU A 252 10.76 27.41 -0.78
C GLU A 252 9.44 28.20 -0.69
N LEU A 253 8.77 28.47 -1.79
CA LEU A 253 7.49 29.20 -1.80
C LEU A 253 6.39 28.41 -1.07
N GLU A 254 5.55 29.12 -0.33
CA GLU A 254 4.33 28.56 0.27
C GLU A 254 3.40 28.00 -0.81
N GLY A 255 2.71 26.91 -0.51
CA GLY A 255 1.81 26.22 -1.45
C GLY A 255 2.50 25.07 -2.20
N ILE A 256 3.79 24.79 -1.94
CA ILE A 256 4.51 23.64 -2.50
C ILE A 256 4.78 22.64 -1.37
N HIS A 257 4.12 21.48 -1.40
CA HIS A 257 4.13 20.50 -0.33
C HIS A 257 4.52 19.11 -0.83
N LEU A 258 5.09 18.30 0.06
CA LEU A 258 5.14 16.85 -0.18
C LEU A 258 3.72 16.29 -0.17
N ALA A 259 3.43 15.34 -1.05
CA ALA A 259 2.10 14.74 -1.17
C ALA A 259 1.59 14.15 0.17
N MET A 260 2.49 13.59 0.97
CA MET A 260 2.11 13.01 2.26
C MET A 260 1.66 14.05 3.29
N GLU A 261 2.19 15.28 3.26
CA GLU A 261 1.72 16.37 4.14
C GLU A 261 0.24 16.67 3.86
N TYR A 262 -0.13 16.75 2.60
CA TYR A 262 -1.51 16.94 2.16
C TYR A 262 -2.41 15.76 2.51
N LEU A 263 -1.97 14.53 2.19
CA LEU A 263 -2.77 13.31 2.41
C LEU A 263 -3.01 13.01 3.89
N VAL A 264 -1.99 13.20 4.75
CA VAL A 264 -2.14 13.04 6.20
C VAL A 264 -3.17 14.01 6.76
N GLN A 265 -3.03 15.32 6.43
CA GLN A 265 -4.01 16.31 6.86
C GLN A 265 -5.41 15.99 6.36
N GLN A 266 -5.55 15.56 5.12
CA GLN A 266 -6.84 15.23 4.53
C GLN A 266 -7.50 14.03 5.22
N ASN A 267 -6.75 12.95 5.46
CA ASN A 267 -7.26 11.79 6.19
C ASN A 267 -7.67 12.16 7.64
N ARG A 268 -6.91 13.03 8.31
CA ARG A 268 -7.28 13.52 9.64
C ARG A 268 -8.57 14.35 9.61
N ARG A 269 -8.73 15.24 8.62
CA ARG A 269 -9.98 16.02 8.44
C ARG A 269 -11.20 15.14 8.19
N VAL A 270 -11.08 14.15 7.31
CA VAL A 270 -12.16 13.20 7.02
C VAL A 270 -12.54 12.39 8.26
N ALA A 271 -11.56 12.02 9.09
CA ALA A 271 -11.78 11.33 10.35
C ALA A 271 -12.26 12.23 11.50
N GLY A 272 -12.42 13.54 11.28
CA GLY A 272 -12.78 14.51 12.34
C GLY A 272 -11.70 14.71 13.40
N LEU A 273 -10.44 14.41 13.08
CA LEU A 273 -9.30 14.54 13.97
C LEU A 273 -8.64 15.93 13.82
N PRO A 274 -7.98 16.44 14.87
CA PRO A 274 -7.21 17.67 14.79
C PRO A 274 -6.14 17.60 13.70
N VAL A 275 -5.94 18.74 13.01
CA VAL A 275 -4.87 18.91 12.02
C VAL A 275 -3.84 19.88 12.60
N GLU A 276 -2.59 19.52 12.55
CA GLU A 276 -1.48 20.36 12.98
C GLU A 276 -0.99 21.25 11.81
N GLY A 277 -0.54 22.45 12.13
CA GLY A 277 -0.02 23.42 11.15
C GLY A 277 -1.09 24.10 10.30
N GLU A 278 -0.63 24.85 9.29
CA GLU A 278 -1.52 25.53 8.34
C GLU A 278 -2.26 24.52 7.46
N PRO A 279 -3.59 24.71 7.24
CA PRO A 279 -4.38 23.79 6.44
C PRO A 279 -3.95 23.79 4.97
N ILE A 280 -3.50 22.64 4.49
CA ILE A 280 -3.25 22.41 3.06
C ILE A 280 -4.59 22.01 2.42
N THR A 281 -5.14 22.86 1.53
CA THR A 281 -6.41 22.59 0.85
C THR A 281 -6.34 22.90 -0.64
N ALA A 282 -7.01 22.10 -1.43
CA ALA A 282 -7.15 22.26 -2.88
C ALA A 282 -8.38 23.13 -3.28
N ARG A 283 -9.24 23.50 -2.31
CA ARG A 283 -10.49 24.20 -2.60
C ARG A 283 -10.28 25.50 -3.37
N GLY A 284 -10.89 25.58 -4.56
CA GLY A 284 -10.85 26.75 -5.44
C GLY A 284 -9.48 27.05 -6.06
N LYS A 285 -8.50 26.13 -5.94
CA LYS A 285 -7.12 26.31 -6.40
C LYS A 285 -6.85 25.61 -7.73
N ASN A 286 -5.89 26.13 -8.48
CA ASN A 286 -5.22 25.44 -9.56
C ASN A 286 -4.15 24.52 -8.96
N VAL A 287 -4.38 23.22 -9.02
CA VAL A 287 -3.54 22.20 -8.38
C VAL A 287 -2.65 21.52 -9.42
N VAL A 288 -1.35 21.49 -9.15
CA VAL A 288 -0.39 20.72 -9.93
C VAL A 288 0.15 19.58 -9.06
N ILE A 289 0.03 18.34 -9.53
CA ILE A 289 0.53 17.15 -8.87
C ILE A 289 1.68 16.59 -9.71
N LEU A 290 2.86 16.51 -9.11
CA LEU A 290 4.05 15.98 -9.78
C LEU A 290 4.22 14.50 -9.40
N GLY A 291 4.08 13.59 -10.36
CA GLY A 291 4.15 12.14 -10.18
C GLY A 291 3.08 11.40 -10.95
N GLY A 292 3.22 10.09 -11.12
CA GLY A 292 2.31 9.27 -11.94
C GLY A 292 1.84 7.97 -11.29
N GLY A 293 2.14 7.77 -10.00
CA GLY A 293 1.78 6.55 -9.24
C GLY A 293 0.52 6.71 -8.38
N ASP A 294 0.31 5.75 -7.48
CA ASP A 294 -0.85 5.71 -6.57
C ASP A 294 -0.97 6.97 -5.71
N THR A 295 0.12 7.47 -5.14
CA THR A 295 0.12 8.68 -4.32
C THR A 295 -0.39 9.91 -5.09
N SER A 296 -0.02 10.04 -6.37
CA SER A 296 -0.52 11.13 -7.20
C SER A 296 -2.01 10.99 -7.51
N ALA A 297 -2.49 9.77 -7.73
CA ALA A 297 -3.92 9.49 -7.92
C ALA A 297 -4.73 9.76 -6.65
N ASP A 298 -4.16 9.49 -5.47
CA ASP A 298 -4.77 9.81 -4.19
C ASP A 298 -4.90 11.31 -3.96
N CYS A 299 -3.86 12.07 -4.31
CA CYS A 299 -3.92 13.54 -4.30
C CYS A 299 -4.97 14.08 -5.28
N LEU A 300 -5.03 13.52 -6.50
CA LEU A 300 -6.00 13.91 -7.53
C LEU A 300 -7.45 13.74 -7.04
N GLY A 301 -7.78 12.55 -6.53
CA GLY A 301 -9.12 12.25 -6.05
C GLY A 301 -9.52 13.10 -4.83
N ASN A 302 -8.57 13.42 -3.94
CA ASN A 302 -8.83 14.35 -2.84
C ASN A 302 -9.05 15.79 -3.35
N ALA A 303 -8.23 16.28 -4.29
CA ALA A 303 -8.36 17.62 -4.83
C ALA A 303 -9.74 17.84 -5.51
N HIS A 304 -10.24 16.83 -6.23
CA HIS A 304 -11.60 16.89 -6.79
C HIS A 304 -12.67 16.97 -5.69
N ARG A 305 -12.57 16.18 -4.64
CA ARG A 305 -13.53 16.17 -3.51
C ARG A 305 -13.50 17.48 -2.71
N GLU A 306 -12.35 18.13 -2.64
CA GLU A 306 -12.25 19.47 -2.04
C GLU A 306 -12.78 20.60 -2.93
N GLY A 307 -13.02 20.35 -4.21
CA GLY A 307 -13.50 21.37 -5.16
C GLY A 307 -12.37 22.26 -5.69
N ALA A 308 -11.28 21.66 -6.15
CA ALA A 308 -10.23 22.35 -6.89
C ALA A 308 -10.79 23.01 -8.16
N ALA A 309 -10.27 24.19 -8.53
CA ALA A 309 -10.64 24.89 -9.77
C ALA A 309 -10.12 24.12 -11.01
N SER A 310 -8.89 23.62 -10.93
CA SER A 310 -8.30 22.74 -11.92
C SER A 310 -7.31 21.78 -11.27
N VAL A 311 -7.10 20.58 -11.85
CA VAL A 311 -6.08 19.65 -11.40
C VAL A 311 -5.29 19.12 -12.59
N ARG A 312 -3.95 19.21 -12.52
CA ARG A 312 -3.03 18.65 -13.50
C ARG A 312 -2.05 17.69 -12.84
N VAL A 313 -1.96 16.47 -13.38
CA VAL A 313 -1.01 15.45 -12.96
C VAL A 313 0.10 15.35 -14.00
N LEU A 314 1.33 15.67 -13.62
CA LEU A 314 2.46 15.75 -14.54
C LEU A 314 3.54 14.75 -14.17
N THR A 315 4.01 14.02 -15.17
CA THR A 315 5.02 12.97 -15.01
C THR A 315 6.28 13.32 -15.82
N HIS A 316 7.44 13.16 -15.20
CA HIS A 316 8.74 13.42 -15.84
C HIS A 316 9.04 12.46 -16.99
N GLY A 317 8.65 11.20 -16.87
CA GLY A 317 8.84 10.17 -17.89
C GLY A 317 7.82 10.25 -19.05
N PRO A 318 8.06 9.49 -20.12
CA PRO A 318 7.11 9.37 -21.24
C PRO A 318 5.82 8.67 -20.79
N LYS A 319 4.76 8.83 -21.60
CA LYS A 319 3.50 8.10 -21.39
C LYS A 319 3.77 6.59 -21.44
N PRO A 320 3.41 5.83 -20.40
CA PRO A 320 3.52 4.38 -20.47
C PRO A 320 2.63 3.79 -21.59
N PRO A 321 2.98 2.62 -22.12
CA PRO A 321 2.15 1.93 -23.11
C PRO A 321 0.77 1.56 -22.51
N GLU A 322 -0.25 1.49 -23.36
CA GLU A 322 -1.63 1.16 -22.93
C GLU A 322 -1.84 -0.35 -22.74
N SER A 323 -1.00 -1.16 -23.35
CA SER A 323 -1.00 -2.63 -23.25
C SER A 323 0.40 -3.13 -22.87
N PRO A 324 0.50 -4.28 -22.17
CA PRO A 324 1.78 -4.88 -21.80
C PRO A 324 2.55 -5.38 -23.05
N ASP A 325 3.88 -5.40 -22.94
CA ASP A 325 4.70 -6.17 -23.86
C ASP A 325 4.44 -7.67 -23.60
N PRO A 326 4.05 -8.48 -24.60
CA PRO A 326 3.85 -9.90 -24.41
C PRO A 326 5.06 -10.66 -23.85
N LEU A 327 6.26 -10.14 -24.03
CA LEU A 327 7.50 -10.73 -23.51
C LEU A 327 7.69 -10.48 -22.00
N GLU A 328 6.97 -9.54 -21.40
CA GLU A 328 7.03 -9.28 -19.96
C GLU A 328 6.24 -10.31 -19.13
N TRP A 329 5.26 -11.01 -19.73
CA TRP A 329 4.51 -12.01 -18.99
C TRP A 329 5.43 -13.16 -18.49
N PRO A 330 5.28 -13.63 -17.24
CA PRO A 330 4.22 -13.35 -16.25
C PRO A 330 4.54 -12.21 -15.27
N ASP A 331 5.57 -11.42 -15.54
CA ASP A 331 6.01 -10.36 -14.65
C ASP A 331 5.01 -9.19 -14.60
N TRP A 332 5.18 -8.33 -13.59
CA TRP A 332 4.35 -7.14 -13.40
C TRP A 332 4.63 -6.10 -14.48
N PRO A 333 3.71 -5.84 -15.43
CA PRO A 333 4.02 -5.05 -16.61
C PRO A 333 4.12 -3.55 -16.33
N PHE A 334 4.99 -2.88 -17.09
CA PHE A 334 5.04 -1.43 -17.16
C PHE A 334 3.99 -0.91 -18.15
N ILE A 335 2.80 -0.53 -17.65
CA ILE A 335 1.69 -0.02 -18.45
C ILE A 335 1.07 1.24 -17.86
N LEU A 336 0.31 1.98 -18.68
CA LEU A 336 -0.51 3.09 -18.24
C LEU A 336 -1.63 2.59 -17.32
N ARG A 337 -1.53 2.92 -16.03
CA ARG A 337 -2.56 2.58 -15.06
C ARG A 337 -3.57 3.70 -14.93
N THR A 338 -4.85 3.32 -14.91
CA THR A 338 -5.97 4.24 -14.66
C THR A 338 -6.66 3.82 -13.37
N TYR A 339 -6.69 4.73 -12.42
CA TYR A 339 -7.39 4.57 -11.14
C TYR A 339 -8.74 5.28 -11.18
N PRO A 340 -9.71 4.95 -10.31
CA PRO A 340 -10.99 5.66 -10.24
C PRO A 340 -10.86 7.18 -10.16
N ALA A 341 -9.84 7.70 -9.47
CA ALA A 341 -9.59 9.14 -9.40
C ALA A 341 -9.34 9.80 -10.76
N HIS A 342 -8.74 9.06 -11.72
CA HIS A 342 -8.53 9.59 -13.07
C HIS A 342 -9.82 9.67 -13.90
N GLU A 343 -10.85 8.89 -13.54
CA GLU A 343 -12.17 8.96 -14.17
C GLU A 343 -12.97 10.16 -13.65
N GLU A 344 -12.60 10.66 -12.47
CA GLU A 344 -13.24 11.80 -11.80
C GLU A 344 -12.86 13.15 -12.42
N GLY A 345 -11.80 13.19 -13.24
CA GLY A 345 -11.36 14.38 -13.97
C GLY A 345 -9.85 14.63 -13.86
N GLY A 346 -9.47 15.86 -14.18
CA GLY A 346 -8.08 16.29 -14.20
C GLY A 346 -7.35 15.99 -15.51
N GLU A 347 -6.33 16.76 -15.79
CA GLU A 347 -5.48 16.60 -16.97
C GLU A 347 -4.23 15.78 -16.60
N ARG A 348 -3.85 14.82 -17.44
CA ARG A 348 -2.62 14.03 -17.29
C ARG A 348 -1.60 14.44 -18.35
N GLY A 349 -0.39 14.78 -17.94
CA GLY A 349 0.72 15.13 -18.81
C GLY A 349 1.97 14.29 -18.55
N TRP A 350 2.70 14.00 -19.60
CA TRP A 350 3.94 13.22 -19.56
C TRP A 350 5.07 13.98 -20.22
N SER A 351 6.31 13.53 -19.98
CA SER A 351 7.51 14.13 -20.55
C SER A 351 7.65 15.62 -20.17
N VAL A 352 7.53 15.91 -18.87
CA VAL A 352 7.61 17.25 -18.30
C VAL A 352 8.67 17.29 -17.21
N ALA A 353 9.68 18.15 -17.33
CA ALA A 353 10.62 18.49 -16.28
C ALA A 353 10.33 19.87 -15.72
N VAL A 354 10.20 19.96 -14.41
CA VAL A 354 10.05 21.24 -13.71
C VAL A 354 11.42 21.92 -13.60
N THR A 355 11.48 23.19 -13.99
CA THR A 355 12.70 24.00 -13.94
C THR A 355 12.68 25.03 -12.80
N GLY A 356 11.51 25.34 -12.25
CA GLY A 356 11.37 26.25 -11.12
C GLY A 356 9.92 26.61 -10.82
N PHE A 357 9.77 27.44 -9.80
CA PHE A 357 8.49 28.03 -9.40
C PHE A 357 8.66 29.54 -9.22
N SER A 358 7.60 30.28 -9.42
CA SER A 358 7.56 31.73 -9.15
C SER A 358 6.22 32.12 -8.56
N GLY A 359 6.20 33.27 -7.92
CA GLY A 359 4.98 33.83 -7.35
C GLY A 359 5.23 35.17 -6.64
N ALA A 360 4.23 35.66 -5.95
CA ALA A 360 4.29 36.92 -5.22
C ALA A 360 4.02 36.70 -3.73
N ASN A 361 4.51 37.61 -2.89
CA ASN A 361 4.30 37.60 -1.45
C ASN A 361 4.70 36.23 -0.76
N GLY A 362 5.72 35.53 -1.30
CA GLY A 362 6.18 34.28 -0.78
C GLY A 362 5.32 33.06 -1.13
N ARG A 363 4.30 33.19 -1.99
CA ARG A 363 3.40 32.10 -2.41
C ARG A 363 3.60 31.75 -3.87
N VAL A 364 3.46 30.47 -4.19
CA VAL A 364 3.52 29.98 -5.56
C VAL A 364 2.29 30.44 -6.35
N GLU A 365 2.54 30.93 -7.58
CA GLU A 365 1.50 31.28 -8.56
C GLU A 365 1.73 30.57 -9.90
N ARG A 366 2.98 30.16 -10.18
CA ARG A 366 3.33 29.51 -11.44
C ARG A 366 4.41 28.45 -11.24
N MET A 367 4.27 27.39 -12.00
CA MET A 367 5.30 26.39 -12.23
C MET A 367 5.92 26.58 -13.62
N HIS A 368 7.24 26.61 -13.69
CA HIS A 368 8.02 26.65 -14.93
C HIS A 368 8.49 25.24 -15.30
N ALA A 369 8.37 24.87 -16.55
CA ALA A 369 8.69 23.54 -17.02
C ALA A 369 9.18 23.54 -18.47
N VAL A 370 9.85 22.43 -18.84
CA VAL A 370 10.26 22.12 -20.21
C VAL A 370 9.74 20.74 -20.61
N ARG A 371 9.62 20.49 -21.90
CA ARG A 371 9.38 19.15 -22.42
C ARG A 371 10.64 18.30 -22.30
N THR A 372 10.45 17.00 -22.15
CA THR A 372 11.56 16.03 -22.08
C THR A 372 11.42 14.97 -23.14
N ARG A 373 12.55 14.36 -23.51
CA ARG A 373 12.61 13.13 -24.33
C ARG A 373 13.45 12.08 -23.62
N ARG A 374 13.17 10.82 -23.90
CA ARG A 374 13.99 9.72 -23.39
C ARG A 374 14.99 9.30 -24.48
N GLU A 375 16.27 9.51 -24.23
CA GLU A 375 17.37 9.08 -25.08
C GLU A 375 18.36 8.23 -24.28
N ASN A 376 18.81 7.11 -24.82
CA ASN A 376 19.81 6.22 -24.19
C ASN A 376 19.52 5.87 -22.73
N GLY A 377 18.23 5.68 -22.38
CA GLY A 377 17.77 5.36 -21.03
C GLY A 377 17.72 6.54 -20.05
N ARG A 378 18.10 7.75 -20.48
CA ARG A 378 18.03 9.00 -19.70
C ARG A 378 16.90 9.89 -20.21
N THR A 379 16.32 10.65 -19.31
CA THR A 379 15.33 11.67 -19.65
C THR A 379 16.04 13.02 -19.70
N GLU A 380 16.01 13.67 -20.87
CA GLU A 380 16.71 14.92 -21.12
C GLU A 380 15.74 16.03 -21.52
N PRO A 381 15.94 17.30 -21.08
CA PRO A 381 15.16 18.43 -21.54
C PRO A 381 15.28 18.65 -23.04
N ILE A 382 14.21 19.08 -23.68
CA ILE A 382 14.20 19.54 -25.07
C ILE A 382 14.40 21.05 -25.05
N PRO A 383 15.46 21.61 -25.67
CA PRO A 383 15.67 23.05 -25.73
C PRO A 383 14.50 23.78 -26.38
N ASP A 384 14.28 25.03 -25.98
CA ASP A 384 13.25 25.93 -26.53
C ASP A 384 11.81 25.41 -26.42
N THR A 385 11.54 24.60 -25.39
CA THR A 385 10.19 24.06 -25.09
C THR A 385 9.66 24.54 -23.75
N ASP A 386 10.18 25.65 -23.25
CA ASP A 386 9.77 26.25 -21.97
C ASP A 386 8.29 26.63 -22.00
N PHE A 387 7.61 26.34 -20.90
CA PHE A 387 6.22 26.74 -20.71
C PHE A 387 5.89 26.94 -19.23
N GLU A 388 4.83 27.65 -18.96
CA GLU A 388 4.35 27.91 -17.60
C GLU A 388 2.98 27.31 -17.37
N ILE A 389 2.71 26.96 -16.12
CA ILE A 389 1.41 26.49 -15.64
C ILE A 389 1.03 27.30 -14.40
N GLU A 390 -0.17 27.84 -14.37
CA GLU A 390 -0.74 28.43 -13.16
C GLU A 390 -0.89 27.39 -12.07
N ALA A 391 -0.41 27.68 -10.87
CA ALA A 391 -0.41 26.75 -9.75
C ALA A 391 -0.52 27.49 -8.41
N ASP A 392 -1.63 27.33 -7.73
CA ASP A 392 -1.85 27.83 -6.37
C ASP A 392 -1.49 26.78 -5.30
N LEU A 393 -1.38 25.54 -5.72
CA LEU A 393 -0.96 24.39 -4.89
C LEU A 393 -0.18 23.39 -5.74
N VAL A 394 1.02 23.05 -5.28
CA VAL A 394 1.85 22.00 -5.90
C VAL A 394 2.07 20.86 -4.93
N LEU A 395 1.78 19.63 -5.36
CA LEU A 395 1.94 18.43 -4.55
C LEU A 395 3.02 17.52 -5.17
N LEU A 396 4.11 17.32 -4.42
CA LEU A 396 5.23 16.48 -4.85
C LEU A 396 4.96 15.01 -4.51
N ALA A 397 4.46 14.25 -5.47
CA ALA A 397 4.19 12.81 -5.39
C ALA A 397 5.23 12.00 -6.17
N ILE A 398 6.52 12.40 -6.08
CA ILE A 398 7.65 11.88 -6.87
C ILE A 398 8.39 10.72 -6.20
N GLY A 399 7.76 10.06 -5.23
CA GLY A 399 8.26 8.87 -4.56
C GLY A 399 9.05 9.16 -3.29
N PHE A 400 9.66 8.10 -2.76
CA PHE A 400 10.33 8.10 -1.46
C PHE A 400 11.78 7.64 -1.60
N THR A 401 12.62 7.99 -0.60
CA THR A 401 14.04 7.64 -0.58
C THR A 401 14.39 6.58 0.47
N GLY A 402 13.43 6.17 1.31
CA GLY A 402 13.60 5.19 2.37
C GLY A 402 12.92 5.59 3.67
N PRO A 403 13.23 4.93 4.79
CA PRO A 403 12.74 5.32 6.11
C PRO A 403 13.28 6.69 6.51
N VAL A 404 12.52 7.40 7.34
CA VAL A 404 13.01 8.60 8.02
C VAL A 404 14.15 8.19 8.96
N ARG A 405 15.31 8.83 8.80
CA ARG A 405 16.51 8.52 9.59
C ARG A 405 16.46 9.28 10.92
N ASP A 406 15.60 8.81 11.80
CA ASP A 406 15.39 9.36 13.14
C ASP A 406 16.41 8.83 14.14
N ARG A 407 16.25 9.30 15.40
CA ARG A 407 17.10 8.90 16.51
C ARG A 407 17.02 7.39 16.78
N PHE A 408 15.85 6.80 16.66
CA PHE A 408 15.65 5.35 16.85
C PHE A 408 16.56 4.52 15.95
N LEU A 409 16.52 4.78 14.66
CA LEU A 409 17.31 4.02 13.67
C LEU A 409 18.81 4.29 13.82
N ALA A 410 19.19 5.53 14.21
CA ALA A 410 20.57 5.88 14.49
C ALA A 410 21.12 5.14 15.71
N ASP A 411 20.40 5.19 16.85
CA ASP A 411 20.76 4.52 18.11
C ASP A 411 20.72 2.98 17.95
N LEU A 412 19.88 2.46 17.08
CA LEU A 412 19.78 1.04 16.78
C LEU A 412 21.04 0.54 16.03
N GLY A 413 21.69 1.42 15.26
CA GLY A 413 22.92 1.10 14.53
C GLY A 413 22.70 0.30 13.24
N VAL A 414 21.53 0.45 12.59
CA VAL A 414 21.25 -0.18 11.31
C VAL A 414 21.99 0.48 10.15
N GLU A 415 22.34 -0.28 9.14
CA GLU A 415 22.99 0.21 7.93
C GLU A 415 22.00 0.47 6.82
N TYR A 416 22.33 1.40 5.91
CA TYR A 416 21.48 1.74 4.76
C TYR A 416 22.15 1.37 3.45
N GLY A 417 21.36 0.79 2.56
CA GLY A 417 21.79 0.46 1.20
C GLY A 417 21.80 1.68 0.26
N ARG A 418 22.31 1.49 -0.94
CA ARG A 418 22.39 2.54 -1.98
C ARG A 418 21.02 3.13 -2.35
N LYS A 419 19.94 2.37 -2.20
CA LYS A 419 18.56 2.81 -2.45
C LYS A 419 17.88 3.42 -1.23
N GLY A 420 18.59 3.58 -0.09
CA GLY A 420 18.10 4.21 1.13
C GLY A 420 17.40 3.28 2.12
N GLY A 421 17.05 2.05 1.75
CA GLY A 421 16.44 1.07 2.66
C GLY A 421 17.44 0.47 3.64
N ILE A 422 16.93 -0.07 4.75
CA ILE A 422 17.74 -0.77 5.77
C ILE A 422 18.34 -2.03 5.16
N VAL A 423 19.66 -2.21 5.33
CA VAL A 423 20.38 -3.39 4.87
C VAL A 423 20.06 -4.56 5.79
N THR A 424 19.69 -5.69 5.18
CA THR A 424 19.58 -6.98 5.85
C THR A 424 20.58 -7.95 5.24
N GLU A 425 21.04 -8.88 6.06
CA GLU A 425 21.83 -10.03 5.62
C GLU A 425 20.94 -11.05 4.92
N GLU A 426 21.25 -12.31 5.00
CA GLU A 426 20.39 -13.36 4.47
C GLU A 426 19.00 -13.29 5.12
N GLY A 427 17.97 -13.00 4.31
CA GLY A 427 16.59 -12.82 4.75
C GLY A 427 16.27 -11.40 5.26
N PHE A 428 15.84 -11.29 6.52
CA PHE A 428 15.31 -10.06 7.13
C PHE A 428 16.13 -9.59 8.35
N ALA A 429 17.11 -10.38 8.80
CA ALA A 429 18.00 -10.01 9.90
C ALA A 429 18.92 -8.86 9.48
N THR A 430 19.10 -7.86 10.33
CA THR A 430 20.13 -6.83 10.17
C THR A 430 21.45 -7.34 10.77
N LYS A 431 22.53 -6.58 10.62
CA LYS A 431 23.79 -6.88 11.31
C LYS A 431 23.70 -6.74 12.83
N VAL A 432 22.64 -6.11 13.33
CA VAL A 432 22.42 -5.95 14.77
C VAL A 432 21.69 -7.18 15.32
N PRO A 433 22.28 -7.93 16.24
CA PRO A 433 21.67 -9.16 16.76
C PRO A 433 20.27 -8.92 17.34
N GLY A 434 19.33 -9.78 16.98
CA GLY A 434 17.93 -9.70 17.42
C GLY A 434 17.11 -8.59 16.75
N VAL A 435 17.65 -7.91 15.73
CA VAL A 435 16.96 -6.84 15.01
C VAL A 435 16.70 -7.28 13.56
N PHE A 436 15.44 -7.18 13.14
CA PHE A 436 14.95 -7.53 11.81
C PHE A 436 14.29 -6.33 11.16
N ALA A 437 14.32 -6.24 9.82
CA ALA A 437 13.65 -5.17 9.08
C ALA A 437 12.75 -5.76 8.00
N ALA A 438 11.55 -5.19 7.81
CA ALA A 438 10.56 -5.65 6.85
C ALA A 438 9.79 -4.52 6.18
N GLY A 439 9.19 -4.82 5.03
CA GLY A 439 8.40 -3.89 4.24
C GLY A 439 9.24 -2.78 3.62
N ASP A 440 8.59 -1.63 3.41
CA ASP A 440 9.21 -0.51 2.72
C ASP A 440 10.45 0.04 3.43
N ALA A 441 10.58 -0.14 4.74
CA ALA A 441 11.77 0.26 5.49
C ALA A 441 13.05 -0.42 4.98
N ARG A 442 12.93 -1.66 4.48
CA ARG A 442 14.02 -2.46 3.93
C ARG A 442 14.11 -2.33 2.40
N ARG A 443 13.00 -2.49 1.73
CA ARG A 443 12.92 -2.62 0.27
C ARG A 443 12.84 -1.27 -0.46
N GLY A 444 12.34 -0.23 0.20
CA GLY A 444 11.78 0.97 -0.40
C GLY A 444 10.29 0.81 -0.66
N ALA A 445 9.62 1.89 -1.07
CA ALA A 445 8.18 1.89 -1.35
C ALA A 445 7.80 0.83 -2.40
N ASP A 446 6.90 -0.09 -2.01
CA ASP A 446 6.45 -1.22 -2.82
C ASP A 446 4.96 -1.50 -2.57
N LEU A 447 4.45 -2.63 -3.06
CA LEU A 447 3.05 -3.01 -2.95
C LEU A 447 2.69 -3.42 -1.51
N ILE A 448 1.44 -3.15 -1.13
CA ILE A 448 0.92 -3.59 0.18
C ILE A 448 1.06 -5.10 0.40
N VAL A 449 0.81 -5.89 -0.65
CA VAL A 449 0.93 -7.35 -0.60
C VAL A 449 2.38 -7.79 -0.35
N THR A 450 3.36 -7.06 -0.88
CA THR A 450 4.80 -7.28 -0.61
C THR A 450 5.14 -6.95 0.84
N ALA A 451 4.60 -5.84 1.36
CA ALA A 451 4.82 -5.44 2.76
C ALA A 451 4.28 -6.50 3.73
N ILE A 452 3.07 -7.04 3.50
CA ILE A 452 2.50 -8.13 4.30
C ILE A 452 3.37 -9.39 4.21
N ALA A 453 3.79 -9.77 3.00
CA ALA A 453 4.64 -10.94 2.78
C ALA A 453 5.99 -10.83 3.50
N GLU A 454 6.62 -9.65 3.46
CA GLU A 454 7.87 -9.40 4.19
C GLU A 454 7.68 -9.42 5.71
N GLY A 455 6.57 -8.86 6.21
CA GLY A 455 6.22 -8.94 7.63
C GLY A 455 6.10 -10.39 8.13
N ARG A 456 5.40 -11.25 7.37
CA ARG A 456 5.29 -12.69 7.66
C ARG A 456 6.65 -13.38 7.69
N LYS A 457 7.48 -13.14 6.68
CA LYS A 457 8.82 -13.77 6.56
C LYS A 457 9.78 -13.28 7.63
N ALA A 458 9.74 -11.99 7.99
CA ALA A 458 10.53 -11.44 9.10
C ALA A 458 10.10 -12.04 10.45
N ALA A 459 8.79 -12.22 10.66
CA ALA A 459 8.26 -12.90 11.84
C ALA A 459 8.80 -14.32 11.96
N ARG A 460 8.75 -15.10 10.86
CA ARG A 460 9.32 -16.46 10.84
C ARG A 460 10.81 -16.48 11.19
N GLN A 461 11.58 -15.55 10.65
CA GLN A 461 13.02 -15.51 10.93
C GLN A 461 13.31 -15.08 12.36
N ALA A 462 12.53 -14.14 12.92
CA ALA A 462 12.64 -13.77 14.33
C ALA A 462 12.26 -14.93 15.27
N ASP A 463 11.19 -15.66 14.96
CA ASP A 463 10.80 -16.87 15.70
C ASP A 463 11.90 -17.93 15.64
N GLN A 464 12.47 -18.18 14.47
CA GLN A 464 13.61 -19.10 14.31
C GLN A 464 14.84 -18.66 15.13
N TYR A 465 15.14 -17.36 15.16
CA TYR A 465 16.24 -16.81 15.96
C TYR A 465 16.02 -17.05 17.46
N LEU A 466 14.79 -16.84 17.95
CA LEU A 466 14.45 -16.95 19.37
C LEU A 466 14.29 -18.40 19.84
N MET A 467 13.78 -19.27 18.97
CA MET A 467 13.38 -20.65 19.33
C MET A 467 14.27 -21.74 18.72
N GLY A 468 15.24 -21.37 17.86
CA GLY A 468 16.08 -22.30 17.11
C GLY A 468 15.38 -22.94 15.90
N ARG A 469 14.07 -22.92 15.85
CA ARG A 469 13.23 -23.38 14.72
C ARG A 469 11.96 -22.56 14.65
N SER A 470 11.31 -22.51 13.48
CA SER A 470 10.02 -21.88 13.31
C SER A 470 9.03 -22.82 12.61
N LEU A 471 7.79 -22.80 13.07
CA LEU A 471 6.64 -23.45 12.43
C LEU A 471 5.80 -22.48 11.62
N LEU A 472 6.13 -21.19 11.64
CA LEU A 472 5.44 -20.17 10.85
C LEU A 472 5.65 -20.43 9.35
N PRO A 473 4.64 -20.15 8.51
CA PRO A 473 4.77 -20.29 7.06
C PRO A 473 5.84 -19.31 6.51
N GLY A 474 6.52 -19.75 5.46
CA GLY A 474 7.65 -19.03 4.85
C GLY A 474 7.25 -18.08 3.73
#